data_2725348a4bacf68fc7534b2ecc537887
#
_entry.id   2725348a4bacf68fc7534b2ecc537887
#
_cell.length_a   1.000
_cell.length_b   1.000
_cell.length_c   1.000
_cell.angle_alpha   90.00
_cell.angle_beta   90.00
_cell.angle_gamma   90.00
#
_symmetry.space_group_name_H-M   'P 1'
#
loop_
_entity.id
_entity.type
_entity.pdbx_description
1 polymer ?
#
loop_
_entity_poly.entity_id
_entity_poly.type
_entity_poly.pdbx_seq_one_letter_code
_entity_poly.pdbx_strand_id
1 'polypeptide(L)'
;GLGDVYKRQGVDRPPMAALIPTKDGVSLLVDSGANVDARATMLVQWAVMGSIYMENVVGIKNPRVAIVNVGLEEEKGNSLVKETYPMLKECPNINFIGSIEAREIPNSYADIIVCDAFVGNCILKLYEGEAKMILGKIKGVMMSSLKTKIGALLIKKALKTQLKSMDASEHGGAPLIGLNGLVVKTHGNAKAKEVKNSLI
;
A
#
# COMPACT_ATOMS: atom_id res chain seq x y z
N GLY A 1 6.26 19.67 11.59
CA GLY A 1 5.91 18.43 12.34
C GLY A 1 7.13 17.55 12.59
N LEU A 2 6.97 16.43 13.29
CA LEU A 2 8.09 15.48 13.59
C LEU A 2 8.85 15.05 12.34
N GLY A 3 8.18 14.88 11.19
CA GLY A 3 8.81 14.52 9.93
C GLY A 3 9.78 15.56 9.36
N ASP A 4 9.63 16.83 9.71
CA ASP A 4 10.52 17.90 9.23
C ASP A 4 11.81 17.98 10.07
N VAL A 5 11.76 17.56 11.33
CA VAL A 5 12.88 17.66 12.29
C VAL A 5 13.83 16.46 12.17
N TYR A 6 13.31 15.28 11.86
CA TYR A 6 14.06 14.02 11.89
C TYR A 6 14.24 13.36 10.52
N LYS A 7 13.98 14.05 9.42
CA LYS A 7 14.18 13.51 8.07
C LYS A 7 15.67 13.28 7.77
N ARG A 8 15.96 12.26 6.99
CA ARG A 8 17.31 12.01 6.48
C ARG A 8 17.73 13.11 5.50
N GLN A 9 19.02 13.38 5.45
CA GLN A 9 19.58 14.33 4.50
C GLN A 9 19.22 13.93 3.06
N GLY A 10 18.78 14.88 2.25
CA GLY A 10 18.37 14.65 0.86
C GLY A 10 16.91 14.22 0.69
N VAL A 11 16.17 13.89 1.76
CA VAL A 11 14.75 13.59 1.67
C VAL A 11 13.93 14.87 1.74
N ASP A 12 13.14 15.14 0.70
CA ASP A 12 12.28 16.34 0.64
C ASP A 12 11.14 16.25 1.66
N ARG A 13 10.33 15.21 1.54
CA ARG A 13 9.21 14.90 2.44
C ARG A 13 9.12 13.40 2.68
N PRO A 14 9.07 12.95 3.94
CA PRO A 14 8.83 11.56 4.28
C PRO A 14 7.41 11.13 3.86
N PRO A 15 7.25 10.09 3.04
CA PRO A 15 5.95 9.56 2.71
C PRO A 15 5.49 8.54 3.73
N MET A 16 4.19 8.31 3.78
CA MET A 16 3.58 7.19 4.50
C MET A 16 3.51 5.97 3.59
N ALA A 17 4.16 4.89 3.98
CA ALA A 17 4.25 3.66 3.21
C ALA A 17 3.34 2.59 3.82
N ALA A 18 2.24 2.25 3.15
CA ALA A 18 1.31 1.23 3.60
C ALA A 18 1.48 -0.06 2.82
N LEU A 19 1.67 -1.18 3.50
CA LEU A 19 1.58 -2.51 2.89
C LEU A 19 0.11 -2.87 2.71
N ILE A 20 -0.30 -3.11 1.48
CA ILE A 20 -1.66 -3.54 1.14
C ILE A 20 -1.64 -4.98 0.63
N PRO A 21 -2.58 -5.83 1.07
CA PRO A 21 -2.66 -7.22 0.62
C PRO A 21 -3.05 -7.28 -0.86
N THR A 22 -2.42 -8.18 -1.58
CA THR A 22 -2.69 -8.47 -3.00
C THR A 22 -2.84 -9.97 -3.20
N LYS A 23 -3.16 -10.41 -4.42
CA LYS A 23 -3.39 -11.82 -4.76
C LYS A 23 -2.21 -12.72 -4.38
N ASP A 24 -0.98 -12.26 -4.63
CA ASP A 24 0.23 -13.07 -4.47
C ASP A 24 1.11 -12.64 -3.28
N GLY A 25 0.60 -11.75 -2.41
CA GLY A 25 1.34 -11.26 -1.25
C GLY A 25 0.95 -9.84 -0.85
N VAL A 26 1.90 -8.92 -0.86
CA VAL A 26 1.69 -7.52 -0.51
C VAL A 26 2.31 -6.58 -1.54
N SER A 27 1.72 -5.41 -1.72
CA SER A 27 2.32 -4.29 -2.43
C SER A 27 2.47 -3.08 -1.49
N LEU A 28 3.50 -2.27 -1.72
CA LEU A 28 3.74 -1.03 -0.98
C LEU A 28 3.03 0.13 -1.69
N LEU A 29 2.05 0.74 -1.04
CA LEU A 29 1.41 1.96 -1.50
C LEU A 29 2.11 3.17 -0.86
N VAL A 30 2.68 4.04 -1.68
CA VAL A 30 3.48 5.19 -1.26
C VAL A 30 3.23 6.40 -2.19
N ASP A 31 2.75 7.53 -1.72
CA ASP A 31 2.36 7.95 -0.38
C ASP A 31 0.89 7.60 -0.08
N SER A 32 0.61 7.07 1.10
CA SER A 32 -0.74 6.65 1.49
C SER A 32 -1.47 7.64 2.43
N GLY A 33 -0.90 8.83 2.67
CA GLY A 33 -1.61 9.81 3.49
C GLY A 33 -0.79 10.88 4.21
N ALA A 34 0.46 11.14 3.82
CA ALA A 34 1.30 12.17 4.45
C ALA A 34 1.39 13.47 3.65
N ASN A 35 1.51 13.42 2.32
CA ASN A 35 1.77 14.58 1.48
C ASN A 35 0.74 14.67 0.34
N VAL A 36 -0.30 15.45 0.55
CA VAL A 36 -1.41 15.62 -0.42
C VAL A 36 -0.93 16.39 -1.66
N ASP A 37 -0.16 17.47 -1.46
CA ASP A 37 0.43 18.25 -2.53
C ASP A 37 1.87 17.81 -2.76
N ALA A 38 2.06 16.81 -3.63
CA ALA A 38 3.36 16.28 -3.97
C ALA A 38 3.92 16.91 -5.25
N ARG A 39 5.25 16.89 -5.37
CA ARG A 39 6.00 17.26 -6.58
C ARG A 39 6.60 16.00 -7.22
N ALA A 40 6.86 16.04 -8.52
CA ALA A 40 7.44 14.93 -9.27
C ALA A 40 8.74 14.38 -8.64
N THR A 41 9.63 15.26 -8.19
CA THR A 41 10.87 14.87 -7.50
C THR A 41 10.63 14.06 -6.22
N MET A 42 9.54 14.35 -5.48
CA MET A 42 9.16 13.60 -4.29
C MET A 42 8.73 12.18 -4.65
N LEU A 43 7.90 12.02 -5.69
CA LEU A 43 7.45 10.70 -6.14
C LEU A 43 8.62 9.80 -6.56
N VAL A 44 9.62 10.37 -7.23
CA VAL A 44 10.86 9.65 -7.59
C VAL A 44 11.63 9.22 -6.34
N GLN A 45 11.80 10.12 -5.37
CA GLN A 45 12.44 9.78 -4.08
C GLN A 45 11.67 8.66 -3.36
N TRP A 46 10.34 8.72 -3.35
CA TRP A 46 9.50 7.71 -2.70
C TRP A 46 9.59 6.35 -3.41
N ALA A 47 9.71 6.32 -4.73
CA ALA A 47 9.97 5.11 -5.49
C ALA A 47 11.29 4.43 -5.07
N VAL A 48 12.36 5.22 -4.96
CA VAL A 48 13.68 4.73 -4.51
C VAL A 48 13.62 4.24 -3.05
N MET A 49 13.05 5.03 -2.15
CA MET A 49 12.91 4.64 -0.74
C MET A 49 12.01 3.41 -0.57
N GLY A 50 10.94 3.32 -1.36
CA GLY A 50 10.06 2.16 -1.40
C GLY A 50 10.79 0.91 -1.87
N SER A 51 11.64 1.01 -2.90
CA SER A 51 12.45 -0.10 -3.39
C SER A 51 13.41 -0.62 -2.32
N ILE A 52 14.12 0.28 -1.63
CA ILE A 52 14.99 -0.08 -0.50
C ILE A 52 14.21 -0.77 0.63
N TYR A 53 13.01 -0.26 0.94
CA TYR A 53 12.15 -0.84 1.97
C TYR A 53 11.68 -2.24 1.59
N MET A 54 11.18 -2.43 0.37
CA MET A 54 10.70 -3.72 -0.11
C MET A 54 11.80 -4.77 -0.17
N GLU A 55 13.02 -4.39 -0.56
CA GLU A 55 14.17 -5.30 -0.59
C GLU A 55 14.65 -5.71 0.79
N ASN A 56 14.78 -4.76 1.72
CA ASN A 56 15.44 -5.02 3.01
C ASN A 56 14.49 -5.43 4.12
N VAL A 57 13.22 -5.01 4.07
CA VAL A 57 12.23 -5.29 5.11
C VAL A 57 11.28 -6.40 4.68
N VAL A 58 10.77 -6.34 3.44
CA VAL A 58 9.81 -7.33 2.93
C VAL A 58 10.52 -8.51 2.27
N GLY A 59 11.74 -8.31 1.73
CA GLY A 59 12.55 -9.35 1.11
C GLY A 59 12.27 -9.58 -0.38
N ILE A 60 11.57 -8.66 -1.06
CA ILE A 60 11.30 -8.74 -2.50
C ILE A 60 12.47 -8.12 -3.25
N LYS A 61 13.25 -8.92 -3.95
CA LYS A 61 14.40 -8.46 -4.74
C LYS A 61 13.95 -7.79 -6.03
N ASN A 62 14.60 -6.66 -6.37
CA ASN A 62 14.33 -5.88 -7.58
C ASN A 62 12.83 -5.58 -7.77
N PRO A 63 12.16 -4.96 -6.77
CA PRO A 63 10.71 -4.79 -6.75
C PRO A 63 10.24 -3.93 -7.94
N ARG A 64 9.13 -4.34 -8.53
CA ARG A 64 8.51 -3.66 -9.67
C ARG A 64 7.81 -2.40 -9.19
N VAL A 65 8.20 -1.25 -9.75
CA VAL A 65 7.65 0.07 -9.42
C VAL A 65 6.69 0.52 -10.50
N ALA A 66 5.48 0.91 -10.13
CA ALA A 66 4.52 1.52 -11.05
C ALA A 66 3.97 2.84 -10.48
N ILE A 67 3.64 3.79 -11.35
CA ILE A 67 2.93 5.01 -10.97
C ILE A 67 1.43 4.85 -11.21
N VAL A 68 0.60 5.28 -10.25
CA VAL A 68 -0.86 5.26 -10.42
C VAL A 68 -1.27 6.22 -11.53
N ASN A 69 -2.06 5.72 -12.46
CA ASN A 69 -2.55 6.50 -13.60
C ASN A 69 -3.99 6.10 -13.96
N VAL A 70 -4.62 6.88 -14.83
CA VAL A 70 -5.97 6.63 -15.37
C VAL A 70 -5.97 5.72 -16.60
N GLY A 71 -4.82 5.25 -17.04
CA GLY A 71 -4.59 4.34 -18.15
C GLY A 71 -3.11 3.98 -18.22
N LEU A 72 -2.76 3.01 -19.09
CA LEU A 72 -1.40 2.49 -19.20
C LEU A 72 -0.49 3.34 -20.08
N GLU A 73 -1.08 4.19 -20.91
CA GLU A 73 -0.36 5.01 -21.89
C GLU A 73 0.42 6.14 -21.18
N GLU A 74 1.65 6.39 -21.62
CA GLU A 74 2.60 7.34 -21.03
C GLU A 74 2.09 8.78 -21.00
N GLU A 75 1.30 9.18 -22.01
CA GLU A 75 0.75 10.52 -22.15
C GLU A 75 -0.49 10.80 -21.29
N LYS A 76 -1.07 9.77 -20.67
CA LYS A 76 -2.24 9.92 -19.79
C LYS A 76 -1.87 10.40 -18.39
N GLY A 77 -2.88 10.86 -17.69
CA GLY A 77 -2.75 11.32 -16.30
C GLY A 77 -2.81 12.83 -16.15
N ASN A 78 -2.75 13.26 -14.90
CA ASN A 78 -2.66 14.67 -14.53
C ASN A 78 -1.23 15.23 -14.75
N SER A 79 -1.03 16.51 -14.49
CA SER A 79 0.26 17.18 -14.65
C SER A 79 1.38 16.52 -13.82
N LEU A 80 1.07 16.13 -12.58
CA LEU A 80 2.03 15.47 -11.70
C LEU A 80 2.51 14.13 -12.27
N VAL A 81 1.58 13.30 -12.76
CA VAL A 81 1.91 11.99 -13.36
C VAL A 81 2.76 12.18 -14.62
N LYS A 82 2.35 13.09 -15.50
CA LYS A 82 3.06 13.39 -16.76
C LYS A 82 4.48 13.91 -16.54
N GLU A 83 4.69 14.71 -15.51
CA GLU A 83 6.00 15.20 -15.11
C GLU A 83 6.85 14.08 -14.47
N THR A 84 6.24 13.24 -13.63
CA THR A 84 6.94 12.20 -12.87
C THR A 84 7.33 10.99 -13.74
N TYR A 85 6.50 10.61 -14.69
CA TYR A 85 6.69 9.38 -15.49
C TYR A 85 8.07 9.31 -16.18
N PRO A 86 8.51 10.31 -16.97
CA PRO A 86 9.84 10.27 -17.59
C PRO A 86 10.95 10.24 -16.55
N MET A 87 10.81 10.92 -15.43
CA MET A 87 11.82 10.90 -14.36
C MET A 87 11.97 9.51 -13.72
N LEU A 88 10.86 8.79 -13.53
CA LEU A 88 10.90 7.39 -13.04
C LEU A 88 11.53 6.46 -14.08
N LYS A 89 11.22 6.66 -15.36
CA LYS A 89 11.76 5.87 -16.47
C LYS A 89 13.28 5.99 -16.61
N GLU A 90 13.80 7.17 -16.33
CA GLU A 90 15.24 7.47 -16.37
C GLU A 90 15.98 7.15 -15.06
N CYS A 91 15.24 6.81 -13.97
CA CYS A 91 15.84 6.55 -12.67
C CYS A 91 16.53 5.18 -12.64
N PRO A 92 17.88 5.10 -12.51
CA PRO A 92 18.61 3.84 -12.63
C PRO A 92 18.47 2.92 -11.40
N ASN A 93 17.95 3.45 -10.30
CA ASN A 93 17.94 2.76 -9.00
C ASN A 93 16.59 2.07 -8.70
N ILE A 94 15.71 1.95 -9.70
CA ILE A 94 14.41 1.31 -9.55
C ILE A 94 14.09 0.44 -10.77
N ASN A 95 13.26 -0.57 -10.57
CA ASN A 95 12.70 -1.37 -11.65
C ASN A 95 11.32 -0.79 -12.06
N PHE A 96 11.34 0.32 -12.79
CA PHE A 96 10.12 0.99 -13.23
C PHE A 96 9.45 0.23 -14.37
N ILE A 97 8.19 -0.16 -14.19
CA ILE A 97 7.40 -0.95 -15.15
C ILE A 97 6.29 -0.13 -15.84
N GLY A 98 6.21 1.18 -15.59
CA GLY A 98 5.23 2.06 -16.23
C GLY A 98 4.04 2.42 -15.33
N SER A 99 2.89 2.69 -15.95
CA SER A 99 1.65 3.06 -15.26
C SER A 99 0.88 1.85 -14.75
N ILE A 100 0.10 2.04 -13.68
CA ILE A 100 -0.87 1.08 -13.17
C ILE A 100 -2.23 1.75 -12.96
N GLU A 101 -3.29 1.13 -13.42
CA GLU A 101 -4.65 1.52 -13.05
C GLU A 101 -5.00 0.94 -11.67
N ALA A 102 -5.75 1.68 -10.85
CA ALA A 102 -6.07 1.26 -9.49
C ALA A 102 -6.76 -0.11 -9.39
N ARG A 103 -7.52 -0.51 -10.42
CA ARG A 103 -8.17 -1.83 -10.49
C ARG A 103 -7.20 -3.01 -10.59
N GLU A 104 -5.96 -2.78 -11.03
CA GLU A 104 -4.93 -3.82 -11.19
C GLU A 104 -4.09 -4.02 -9.93
N ILE A 105 -4.20 -3.12 -8.95
CA ILE A 105 -3.48 -3.22 -7.67
C ILE A 105 -3.72 -4.57 -6.97
N PRO A 106 -4.97 -5.07 -6.84
CA PRO A 106 -5.24 -6.35 -6.20
C PRO A 106 -4.58 -7.55 -6.90
N ASN A 107 -4.23 -7.41 -8.18
CA ASN A 107 -3.70 -8.48 -9.03
C ASN A 107 -2.18 -8.67 -8.94
N SER A 108 -1.49 -8.00 -8.00
CA SER A 108 -0.02 -8.09 -7.82
C SER A 108 0.77 -7.65 -9.07
N TYR A 109 0.24 -6.68 -9.84
CA TYR A 109 0.90 -6.18 -11.05
C TYR A 109 2.22 -5.48 -10.72
N ALA A 110 2.27 -4.71 -9.64
CA ALA A 110 3.46 -4.01 -9.15
C ALA A 110 3.67 -4.28 -7.65
N ASP A 111 4.94 -4.25 -7.23
CA ASP A 111 5.33 -4.45 -5.83
C ASP A 111 5.34 -3.12 -5.07
N ILE A 112 5.55 -2.00 -5.80
CA ILE A 112 5.53 -0.63 -5.28
C ILE A 112 4.62 0.22 -6.16
N ILE A 113 3.68 0.89 -5.52
CA ILE A 113 2.66 1.71 -6.16
C ILE A 113 2.85 3.14 -5.70
N VAL A 114 3.33 3.99 -6.62
CA VAL A 114 3.70 5.39 -6.34
C VAL A 114 2.56 6.33 -6.72
N CYS A 115 2.22 7.22 -5.81
CA CYS A 115 1.23 8.30 -6.03
C CYS A 115 1.40 9.40 -4.96
N ASP A 116 0.70 10.52 -5.12
CA ASP A 116 0.52 11.49 -4.03
C ASP A 116 -0.41 10.93 -2.93
N ALA A 117 -0.42 11.58 -1.76
CA ALA A 117 -1.20 11.10 -0.64
C ALA A 117 -2.71 11.27 -0.80
N PHE A 118 -3.20 12.15 -1.66
CA PHE A 118 -4.63 12.24 -1.94
C PHE A 118 -5.11 10.98 -2.66
N VAL A 119 -4.44 10.61 -3.75
CA VAL A 119 -4.74 9.40 -4.52
C VAL A 119 -4.51 8.15 -3.65
N GLY A 120 -3.37 8.07 -2.97
CA GLY A 120 -3.02 6.91 -2.14
C GLY A 120 -3.99 6.70 -0.98
N ASN A 121 -4.43 7.76 -0.30
CA ASN A 121 -5.42 7.64 0.76
C ASN A 121 -6.81 7.24 0.23
N CYS A 122 -7.21 7.75 -0.94
CA CYS A 122 -8.46 7.33 -1.60
C CYS A 122 -8.41 5.82 -1.93
N ILE A 123 -7.34 5.34 -2.53
CA ILE A 123 -7.14 3.91 -2.82
C ILE A 123 -7.20 3.08 -1.54
N LEU A 124 -6.43 3.45 -0.52
CA LEU A 124 -6.38 2.73 0.75
C LEU A 124 -7.76 2.64 1.42
N LYS A 125 -8.49 3.76 1.48
CA LYS A 125 -9.83 3.81 2.10
C LYS A 125 -10.87 3.03 1.32
N LEU A 126 -10.83 3.08 -0.02
CA LEU A 126 -11.69 2.28 -0.86
C LEU A 126 -11.40 0.78 -0.66
N TYR A 127 -10.12 0.40 -0.67
CA TYR A 127 -9.67 -0.97 -0.46
C TYR A 127 -10.16 -1.55 0.88
N GLU A 128 -10.02 -0.78 1.97
CA GLU A 128 -10.53 -1.13 3.30
C GLU A 128 -12.06 -1.24 3.32
N GLY A 129 -12.75 -0.34 2.64
CA GLY A 129 -14.22 -0.32 2.55
C GLY A 129 -14.78 -1.50 1.78
N GLU A 130 -14.21 -1.79 0.61
CA GLU A 130 -14.58 -2.93 -0.23
C GLU A 130 -14.36 -4.26 0.50
N ALA A 131 -13.21 -4.46 1.14
CA ALA A 131 -12.94 -5.66 1.92
C ALA A 131 -13.97 -5.88 3.02
N LYS A 132 -14.32 -4.84 3.79
CA LYS A 132 -15.35 -4.91 4.83
C LYS A 132 -16.74 -5.24 4.28
N MET A 133 -17.12 -4.63 3.15
CA MET A 133 -18.40 -4.85 2.50
C MET A 133 -18.52 -6.30 2.00
N ILE A 134 -17.52 -6.80 1.29
CA ILE A 134 -17.50 -8.17 0.75
C ILE A 134 -17.55 -9.21 1.89
N LEU A 135 -16.69 -9.06 2.89
CA LEU A 135 -16.66 -9.96 4.04
C LEU A 135 -17.98 -9.92 4.83
N GLY A 136 -18.61 -8.74 4.95
CA GLY A 136 -19.92 -8.59 5.56
C GLY A 136 -21.01 -9.34 4.81
N LYS A 137 -21.05 -9.25 3.48
CA LYS A 137 -21.99 -10.01 2.64
C LYS A 137 -21.78 -11.51 2.73
N ILE A 138 -20.52 -11.98 2.67
CA ILE A 138 -20.17 -13.41 2.82
C ILE A 138 -20.66 -13.92 4.18
N LYS A 139 -20.37 -13.20 5.26
CA LYS A 139 -20.84 -13.53 6.61
C LYS A 139 -22.38 -13.57 6.69
N GLY A 140 -23.07 -12.62 6.06
CA GLY A 140 -24.52 -12.58 5.99
C GLY A 140 -25.11 -13.85 5.36
N VAL A 141 -24.58 -14.27 4.21
CA VAL A 141 -24.98 -15.52 3.53
C VAL A 141 -24.71 -16.73 4.42
N MET A 142 -23.53 -16.83 5.02
CA MET A 142 -23.15 -17.93 5.90
C MET A 142 -24.08 -18.08 7.12
N MET A 143 -24.67 -16.99 7.57
CA MET A 143 -25.55 -16.97 8.77
C MET A 143 -27.05 -16.99 8.43
N SER A 144 -27.44 -17.08 7.15
CA SER A 144 -28.82 -16.93 6.69
C SER A 144 -29.71 -18.12 6.97
N SER A 145 -29.18 -19.34 7.12
CA SER A 145 -29.97 -20.55 7.39
C SER A 145 -29.19 -21.57 8.22
N LEU A 146 -29.84 -22.61 8.73
CA LEU A 146 -29.17 -23.73 9.41
C LEU A 146 -28.20 -24.47 8.47
N LYS A 147 -28.59 -24.68 7.22
CA LYS A 147 -27.75 -25.35 6.22
C LYS A 147 -26.46 -24.57 5.94
N THR A 148 -26.58 -23.24 5.74
CA THR A 148 -25.41 -22.38 5.47
C THR A 148 -24.51 -22.25 6.70
N LYS A 149 -25.07 -22.26 7.93
CA LYS A 149 -24.28 -22.28 9.17
C LYS A 149 -23.46 -23.54 9.31
N ILE A 150 -24.02 -24.72 8.99
CA ILE A 150 -23.28 -25.99 8.99
C ILE A 150 -22.16 -25.93 7.93
N GLY A 151 -22.45 -25.48 6.70
CA GLY A 151 -21.45 -25.28 5.66
C GLY A 151 -20.32 -24.34 6.10
N ALA A 152 -20.67 -23.24 6.75
CA ALA A 152 -19.71 -22.26 7.29
C ALA A 152 -18.78 -22.90 8.36
N LEU A 153 -19.28 -23.78 9.21
CA LEU A 153 -18.48 -24.51 10.19
C LEU A 153 -17.44 -25.42 9.50
N LEU A 154 -17.84 -26.10 8.43
CA LEU A 154 -16.94 -26.99 7.67
C LEU A 154 -15.77 -26.25 7.02
N ILE A 155 -16.03 -25.07 6.43
CA ILE A 155 -15.01 -24.26 5.74
C ILE A 155 -14.28 -23.27 6.65
N LYS A 156 -14.70 -23.09 7.90
CA LYS A 156 -14.21 -22.07 8.84
C LYS A 156 -12.68 -22.01 8.95
N LYS A 157 -12.04 -23.17 9.07
CA LYS A 157 -10.58 -23.26 9.23
C LYS A 157 -9.87 -22.79 7.95
N ALA A 158 -10.28 -23.29 6.79
CA ALA A 158 -9.69 -22.93 5.50
C ALA A 158 -9.91 -21.44 5.19
N LEU A 159 -11.12 -20.95 5.38
CA LEU A 159 -11.46 -19.54 5.18
C LEU A 159 -10.65 -18.62 6.09
N LYS A 160 -10.52 -18.97 7.39
CA LYS A 160 -9.71 -18.18 8.33
C LYS A 160 -8.25 -18.11 7.93
N THR A 161 -7.67 -19.21 7.39
CA THR A 161 -6.30 -19.26 6.91
C THR A 161 -6.11 -18.32 5.71
N GLN A 162 -7.01 -18.36 4.74
CA GLN A 162 -6.94 -17.49 3.56
C GLN A 162 -7.16 -16.00 3.90
N LEU A 163 -8.13 -15.71 4.78
CA LEU A 163 -8.41 -14.32 5.18
C LEU A 163 -7.30 -13.72 6.07
N LYS A 164 -6.50 -14.56 6.73
CA LYS A 164 -5.38 -14.06 7.54
C LYS A 164 -4.32 -13.37 6.69
N SER A 165 -4.04 -13.86 5.49
CA SER A 165 -3.10 -13.22 4.57
C SER A 165 -3.60 -11.86 4.03
N MET A 166 -4.93 -11.62 4.10
CA MET A 166 -5.56 -10.37 3.69
C MET A 166 -5.78 -9.38 4.85
N ASP A 167 -5.41 -9.76 6.07
CA ASP A 167 -5.62 -8.92 7.25
C ASP A 167 -4.50 -7.88 7.37
N ALA A 168 -4.81 -6.63 7.02
CA ALA A 168 -3.87 -5.51 7.15
C ALA A 168 -3.31 -5.34 8.57
N SER A 169 -4.02 -5.84 9.62
CA SER A 169 -3.53 -5.81 11.00
C SER A 169 -2.34 -6.72 11.25
N GLU A 170 -2.09 -7.71 10.39
CA GLU A 170 -0.90 -8.57 10.47
C GLU A 170 0.38 -7.82 10.03
N HIS A 171 0.25 -6.79 9.20
CA HIS A 171 1.38 -6.00 8.70
C HIS A 171 1.70 -4.76 9.56
N GLY A 172 0.94 -4.55 10.65
CA GLY A 172 1.13 -3.43 11.55
C GLY A 172 0.62 -2.09 11.00
N GLY A 173 1.24 -0.99 11.40
CA GLY A 173 0.93 0.35 10.91
C GLY A 173 1.71 0.71 9.64
N ALA A 174 1.44 1.90 9.10
CA ALA A 174 2.17 2.47 7.96
C ALA A 174 3.39 3.27 8.47
N PRO A 175 4.62 2.85 8.18
CA PRO A 175 5.80 3.62 8.55
C PRO A 175 5.92 4.89 7.70
N LEU A 176 6.46 5.96 8.33
CA LEU A 176 6.99 7.10 7.61
C LEU A 176 8.45 6.78 7.26
N ILE A 177 8.70 6.52 5.97
CA ILE A 177 10.04 6.19 5.49
C ILE A 177 10.86 7.46 5.17
N GLY A 178 12.19 7.37 5.26
CA GLY A 178 13.08 8.53 5.06
C GLY A 178 13.35 9.36 6.31
N LEU A 179 13.07 8.85 7.50
CA LEU A 179 13.40 9.43 8.80
C LEU A 179 14.65 8.80 9.40
N ASN A 180 15.30 9.50 10.35
CA ASN A 180 16.43 8.99 11.13
C ASN A 180 16.00 8.04 12.27
N GLY A 181 14.70 7.92 12.53
CA GLY A 181 14.11 7.04 13.52
C GLY A 181 12.84 6.39 12.98
N LEU A 182 12.41 5.32 13.63
CA LEU A 182 11.17 4.64 13.27
C LEU A 182 9.95 5.44 13.75
N VAL A 183 9.13 5.87 12.81
CA VAL A 183 7.81 6.45 13.07
C VAL A 183 6.77 5.64 12.32
N VAL A 184 5.83 5.05 13.04
CA VAL A 184 4.77 4.23 12.46
C VAL A 184 3.41 4.82 12.82
N LYS A 185 2.59 5.07 11.82
CA LYS A 185 1.20 5.49 12.01
C LYS A 185 0.30 4.25 12.06
N THR A 186 -0.33 4.03 13.19
CA THR A 186 -1.38 3.01 13.34
C THR A 186 -2.75 3.59 12.98
N HIS A 187 -3.71 2.72 12.68
CA HIS A 187 -5.09 3.12 12.45
C HIS A 187 -5.68 3.75 13.73
N GLY A 188 -6.57 4.75 13.60
CA GLY A 188 -7.19 5.42 14.76
C GLY A 188 -7.96 4.49 15.71
N ASN A 189 -8.43 3.34 15.22
CA ASN A 189 -9.10 2.28 15.99
C ASN A 189 -8.19 1.08 16.28
N ALA A 190 -6.85 1.25 16.19
CA ALA A 190 -5.89 0.18 16.40
C ALA A 190 -6.02 -0.44 17.79
N LYS A 191 -6.04 -1.77 17.84
CA LYS A 191 -6.04 -2.56 19.08
C LYS A 191 -4.61 -2.96 19.44
N ALA A 192 -4.42 -3.47 20.66
CA ALA A 192 -3.10 -3.86 21.18
C ALA A 192 -2.29 -4.77 20.24
N LYS A 193 -2.94 -5.67 19.48
CA LYS A 193 -2.30 -6.53 18.49
C LYS A 193 -1.68 -5.74 17.33
N GLU A 194 -2.40 -4.75 16.80
CA GLU A 194 -1.92 -3.91 15.69
C GLU A 194 -0.76 -3.03 16.14
N VAL A 195 -0.85 -2.45 17.36
CA VAL A 195 0.24 -1.67 17.95
C VAL A 195 1.47 -2.57 18.16
N LYS A 196 1.30 -3.78 18.67
CA LYS A 196 2.39 -4.76 18.81
C LYS A 196 3.05 -5.05 17.47
N ASN A 197 2.26 -5.36 16.44
CA ASN A 197 2.78 -5.69 15.10
C ASN A 197 3.45 -4.49 14.41
N SER A 198 3.17 -3.26 14.86
CA SER A 198 3.83 -2.05 14.38
C SER A 198 5.21 -1.81 15.02
N LEU A 199 5.54 -2.52 16.12
CA LEU A 199 6.78 -2.38 16.88
C LEU A 199 7.78 -3.53 16.66
N ILE A 200 7.38 -4.57 15.96
CA ILE A 200 8.19 -5.75 15.62
C ILE A 200 8.57 -5.72 14.14
#